data_e10db5f6b3b58cb9fa914be065c2d85f
#
_entry.id   e10db5f6b3b58cb9fa914be065c2d85f
#
_cell.length_a   1.000
_cell.length_b   1.000
_cell.length_c   1.000
_cell.angle_alpha   90.00
_cell.angle_beta   90.00
_cell.angle_gamma   90.00
#
_symmetry.space_group_name_H-M   'P 1'
#
loop_
_entity.id
_entity.type
_entity.pdbx_description
1 polymer ?
#
loop_
_entity_poly.entity_id
_entity_poly.type
_entity_poly.pdbx_seq_one_letter_code
_entity_poly.pdbx_strand_id
1 'polypeptide(L)'
;MHNFFGFSMLAALIAVLVSLALLVHAFFRKKTYRPRLIFSGIAFALLVLSFIGFGATTSPEERAAVEQKRIAKQAQETQEKAKKETKKAQEAAEKKQKEDQAAKAKEQATADAAAQKVYDDQAKYEKWVKEKGIIGTVPGLGDRIEEFEKKHKRSRGNDPDSYDDNLLSVMKDEGRVLFITVNAFGRPLDPDVIVTPLLPTDGVRISSSDDRSDKYNKRNTFVGHSDILEIVVPESEGYYTRMDVYDIPTGNYLYTNIFTGKPTESDTL
;
A
#
# COMPACT_ATOMS: atom_id res chain seq x y z
N MET A 1 -61.21 -27.67 44.95
CA MET A 1 -60.19 -28.76 45.03
C MET A 1 -58.93 -28.50 44.19
N HIS A 2 -58.99 -27.74 43.07
CA HIS A 2 -57.81 -27.47 42.22
C HIS A 2 -56.61 -26.81 42.91
N ASN A 3 -56.89 -25.86 43.82
CA ASN A 3 -55.81 -25.13 44.49
C ASN A 3 -54.98 -25.98 45.48
N PHE A 4 -55.60 -27.05 46.04
CA PHE A 4 -54.89 -27.95 46.96
C PHE A 4 -53.84 -28.82 46.25
N PHE A 5 -54.14 -29.31 45.05
CA PHE A 5 -53.19 -30.09 44.23
C PHE A 5 -52.04 -29.27 43.73
N GLY A 6 -52.28 -27.99 43.38
CA GLY A 6 -51.22 -27.09 42.94
C GLY A 6 -50.23 -26.78 44.08
N PHE A 7 -50.74 -26.57 45.29
CA PHE A 7 -49.89 -26.32 46.45
C PHE A 7 -49.08 -27.56 46.87
N SER A 8 -49.64 -28.74 46.78
CA SER A 8 -48.95 -29.96 47.11
C SER A 8 -47.88 -30.29 46.10
N MET A 9 -48.09 -29.98 44.82
CA MET A 9 -47.10 -30.16 43.76
C MET A 9 -45.92 -29.19 43.91
N LEU A 10 -46.17 -27.92 44.27
CA LEU A 10 -45.15 -26.93 44.53
C LEU A 10 -44.28 -27.33 45.75
N ALA A 11 -44.92 -27.79 46.81
CA ALA A 11 -44.25 -28.27 48.03
C ALA A 11 -43.35 -29.48 47.74
N ALA A 12 -43.83 -30.43 46.91
CA ALA A 12 -43.06 -31.61 46.49
C ALA A 12 -41.84 -31.23 45.65
N LEU A 13 -42.00 -30.26 44.74
CA LEU A 13 -40.92 -29.76 43.88
C LEU A 13 -39.82 -29.09 44.69
N ILE A 14 -40.22 -28.25 45.67
CA ILE A 14 -39.28 -27.62 46.59
C ILE A 14 -38.53 -28.66 47.43
N ALA A 15 -39.22 -29.69 47.92
CA ALA A 15 -38.63 -30.75 48.71
C ALA A 15 -37.58 -31.58 47.89
N VAL A 16 -37.84 -31.81 46.58
CA VAL A 16 -36.90 -32.47 45.69
C VAL A 16 -35.68 -31.60 45.44
N LEU A 17 -35.85 -30.30 45.18
CA LEU A 17 -34.73 -29.37 44.98
C LEU A 17 -33.84 -29.26 46.21
N VAL A 18 -34.45 -29.14 47.42
CA VAL A 18 -33.71 -29.13 48.67
C VAL A 18 -32.95 -30.43 48.91
N SER A 19 -33.59 -31.59 48.61
CA SER A 19 -32.93 -32.89 48.74
C SER A 19 -31.78 -33.05 47.77
N LEU A 20 -31.90 -32.58 46.54
CA LEU A 20 -30.84 -32.58 45.54
C LEU A 20 -29.65 -31.68 45.95
N ALA A 21 -29.94 -30.48 46.47
CA ALA A 21 -28.91 -29.61 46.98
C ALA A 21 -28.17 -30.19 48.15
N LEU A 22 -28.86 -30.89 49.08
CA LEU A 22 -28.26 -31.57 50.18
C LEU A 22 -27.43 -32.78 49.75
N LEU A 23 -27.82 -33.47 48.68
CA LEU A 23 -27.07 -34.56 48.10
C LEU A 23 -25.77 -34.05 47.48
N VAL A 24 -25.80 -32.98 46.68
CA VAL A 24 -24.67 -32.32 46.09
C VAL A 24 -23.71 -31.81 47.18
N HIS A 25 -24.24 -31.20 48.23
CA HIS A 25 -23.44 -30.71 49.35
C HIS A 25 -22.77 -31.86 50.12
N ALA A 26 -23.46 -33.00 50.30
CA ALA A 26 -22.89 -34.19 50.93
C ALA A 26 -21.81 -34.89 50.07
N PHE A 27 -21.97 -34.80 48.72
CA PHE A 27 -20.96 -35.31 47.79
C PHE A 27 -19.64 -34.57 47.98
N PHE A 28 -19.69 -33.25 48.05
CA PHE A 28 -18.44 -32.45 48.27
C PHE A 28 -17.83 -32.68 49.64
N ARG A 29 -18.62 -33.09 50.71
CA ARG A 29 -18.11 -33.32 52.07
C ARG A 29 -17.75 -34.76 52.42
N LYS A 30 -17.77 -35.70 51.43
CA LYS A 30 -17.44 -37.12 51.64
C LYS A 30 -18.18 -37.79 52.85
N LYS A 31 -19.40 -37.39 53.13
CA LYS A 31 -20.24 -38.00 54.19
C LYS A 31 -21.18 -39.05 53.65
N THR A 32 -21.58 -40.04 54.50
CA THR A 32 -22.40 -41.21 54.16
C THR A 32 -23.74 -40.85 53.54
N TYR A 33 -24.02 -41.39 52.33
CA TYR A 33 -25.14 -41.06 51.44
C TYR A 33 -26.45 -41.86 51.69
N ARG A 34 -26.37 -42.97 52.40
CA ARG A 34 -27.48 -43.97 52.49
C ARG A 34 -28.82 -43.38 52.97
N PRO A 35 -28.94 -42.63 54.09
CA PRO A 35 -30.25 -42.13 54.50
C PRO A 35 -30.85 -41.04 53.60
N ARG A 36 -30.00 -40.26 52.90
CA ARG A 36 -30.45 -39.15 52.07
C ARG A 36 -30.97 -39.59 50.68
N LEU A 37 -30.43 -40.70 50.16
CA LEU A 37 -30.92 -41.35 48.93
C LEU A 37 -32.34 -41.85 49.11
N ILE A 38 -32.68 -42.44 50.29
CA ILE A 38 -34.02 -42.95 50.62
C ILE A 38 -35.04 -41.78 50.64
N PHE A 39 -34.71 -40.66 51.25
CA PHE A 39 -35.60 -39.50 51.28
C PHE A 39 -35.82 -38.90 49.91
N SER A 40 -34.79 -38.80 49.07
CA SER A 40 -34.92 -38.31 47.73
C SER A 40 -35.75 -39.25 46.84
N GLY A 41 -35.63 -40.56 47.01
CA GLY A 41 -36.45 -41.52 46.30
C GLY A 41 -37.93 -41.46 46.68
N ILE A 42 -38.24 -41.26 47.98
CA ILE A 42 -39.62 -41.09 48.47
C ILE A 42 -40.23 -39.77 47.94
N ALA A 43 -39.49 -38.68 47.97
CA ALA A 43 -39.96 -37.41 47.43
C ALA A 43 -40.24 -37.47 45.93
N PHE A 44 -39.38 -38.16 45.16
CA PHE A 44 -39.59 -38.40 43.74
C PHE A 44 -40.82 -39.26 43.46
N ALA A 45 -41.00 -40.35 44.22
CA ALA A 45 -42.19 -41.21 44.09
C ALA A 45 -43.50 -40.45 44.36
N LEU A 46 -43.53 -39.59 45.39
CA LEU A 46 -44.69 -38.75 45.68
C LEU A 46 -44.93 -37.72 44.57
N LEU A 47 -43.92 -37.17 43.94
CA LEU A 47 -44.03 -36.25 42.83
C LEU A 47 -44.62 -36.94 41.60
N VAL A 48 -44.18 -38.17 41.28
CA VAL A 48 -44.72 -38.97 40.17
C VAL A 48 -46.18 -39.33 40.43
N LEU A 49 -46.52 -39.74 41.65
CA LEU A 49 -47.92 -40.03 42.01
C LEU A 49 -48.82 -38.79 41.94
N SER A 50 -48.34 -37.62 42.33
CA SER A 50 -49.05 -36.33 42.16
C SER A 50 -49.29 -35.98 40.69
N PHE A 51 -48.34 -36.26 39.83
CA PHE A 51 -48.45 -36.05 38.38
C PHE A 51 -49.50 -36.97 37.74
N ILE A 52 -49.53 -38.23 38.14
CA ILE A 52 -50.52 -39.19 37.66
C ILE A 52 -51.94 -38.82 38.13
N GLY A 53 -52.06 -38.40 39.39
CA GLY A 53 -53.33 -37.92 39.95
C GLY A 53 -53.89 -36.67 39.27
N PHE A 54 -53.04 -35.70 38.94
CA PHE A 54 -53.41 -34.50 38.19
C PHE A 54 -53.85 -34.83 36.75
N GLY A 55 -53.17 -35.77 36.10
CA GLY A 55 -53.50 -36.23 34.75
C GLY A 55 -54.87 -36.93 34.64
N ALA A 56 -55.32 -37.56 35.70
CA ALA A 56 -56.57 -38.31 35.70
C ALA A 56 -57.82 -37.45 35.98
N THR A 57 -57.68 -36.26 36.53
CA THR A 57 -58.82 -35.38 36.93
C THR A 57 -59.17 -34.28 35.91
N THR A 58 -58.35 -34.05 34.87
CA THR A 58 -58.64 -33.08 33.82
C THR A 58 -59.42 -33.68 32.68
N SER A 59 -60.51 -33.05 32.26
CA SER A 59 -61.32 -33.54 31.13
C SER A 59 -60.52 -33.41 29.80
N PRO A 60 -60.81 -34.22 28.79
CA PRO A 60 -60.14 -34.13 27.50
C PRO A 60 -60.24 -32.73 26.86
N GLU A 61 -61.35 -32.03 27.08
CA GLU A 61 -61.59 -30.67 26.56
C GLU A 61 -60.71 -29.63 27.23
N GLU A 62 -60.55 -29.71 28.56
CA GLU A 62 -59.67 -28.78 29.31
C GLU A 62 -58.18 -28.98 28.92
N ARG A 63 -57.74 -30.21 28.65
CA ARG A 63 -56.41 -30.51 28.17
C ARG A 63 -56.17 -29.92 26.78
N ALA A 64 -57.13 -30.03 25.87
CA ALA A 64 -57.03 -29.48 24.54
C ALA A 64 -56.96 -27.94 24.58
N ALA A 65 -57.74 -27.28 25.46
CA ALA A 65 -57.74 -25.82 25.62
C ALA A 65 -56.42 -25.31 26.22
N VAL A 66 -55.82 -26.01 27.18
CA VAL A 66 -54.53 -25.67 27.79
C VAL A 66 -53.40 -25.85 26.77
N GLU A 67 -53.41 -26.91 25.99
CA GLU A 67 -52.42 -27.20 24.97
C GLU A 67 -52.47 -26.16 23.82
N GLN A 68 -53.66 -25.77 23.36
CA GLN A 68 -53.85 -24.71 22.38
C GLN A 68 -53.30 -23.37 22.87
N LYS A 69 -53.57 -22.99 24.14
CA LYS A 69 -52.99 -21.77 24.73
C LYS A 69 -51.48 -21.83 24.84
N ARG A 70 -50.92 -22.99 25.14
CA ARG A 70 -49.45 -23.19 25.21
C ARG A 70 -48.77 -23.03 23.85
N ILE A 71 -49.38 -23.67 22.84
CA ILE A 71 -48.88 -23.57 21.44
C ILE A 71 -48.97 -22.14 20.94
N ALA A 72 -50.11 -21.44 21.19
CA ALA A 72 -50.26 -20.02 20.78
C ALA A 72 -49.23 -19.12 21.45
N LYS A 73 -48.98 -19.32 22.76
CA LYS A 73 -47.99 -18.55 23.51
C LYS A 73 -46.56 -18.83 23.02
N GLN A 74 -46.21 -20.08 22.77
CA GLN A 74 -44.92 -20.46 22.18
C GLN A 74 -44.69 -19.86 20.78
N ALA A 75 -45.75 -19.85 19.95
CA ALA A 75 -45.68 -19.25 18.61
C ALA A 75 -45.44 -17.72 18.70
N GLN A 76 -46.13 -17.05 19.63
CA GLN A 76 -45.90 -15.61 19.86
C GLN A 76 -44.49 -15.31 20.37
N GLU A 77 -44.01 -16.07 21.36
CA GLU A 77 -42.64 -15.88 21.89
C GLU A 77 -41.57 -16.16 20.81
N THR A 78 -41.78 -17.14 19.96
CA THR A 78 -40.86 -17.45 18.86
C THR A 78 -40.85 -16.35 17.80
N GLN A 79 -42.04 -15.81 17.46
CA GLN A 79 -42.13 -14.68 16.53
C GLN A 79 -41.48 -13.41 17.08
N GLU A 80 -41.67 -13.14 18.37
CA GLU A 80 -41.07 -11.96 19.01
C GLU A 80 -39.56 -12.08 19.10
N LYS A 81 -39.03 -13.26 19.42
CA LYS A 81 -37.59 -13.53 19.40
C LYS A 81 -37.00 -13.38 17.99
N ALA A 82 -37.65 -13.94 16.98
CA ALA A 82 -37.23 -13.82 15.58
C ALA A 82 -37.20 -12.36 15.12
N LYS A 83 -38.24 -11.56 15.47
CA LYS A 83 -38.26 -10.13 15.16
C LYS A 83 -37.14 -9.35 15.85
N LYS A 84 -36.83 -9.67 17.13
CA LYS A 84 -35.73 -9.03 17.86
C LYS A 84 -34.35 -9.39 17.29
N GLU A 85 -34.16 -10.64 16.88
CA GLU A 85 -32.92 -11.07 16.25
C GLU A 85 -32.74 -10.44 14.87
N THR A 86 -33.79 -10.39 14.05
CA THR A 86 -33.74 -9.75 12.73
C THR A 86 -33.41 -8.25 12.86
N LYS A 87 -34.04 -7.55 13.82
CA LYS A 87 -33.73 -6.14 14.04
C LYS A 87 -32.31 -5.89 14.51
N LYS A 88 -31.81 -6.73 15.44
CA LYS A 88 -30.40 -6.65 15.89
C LYS A 88 -29.41 -6.95 14.74
N ALA A 89 -29.72 -7.91 13.89
CA ALA A 89 -28.89 -8.25 12.74
C ALA A 89 -28.86 -7.09 11.72
N GLN A 90 -30.01 -6.44 11.48
CA GLN A 90 -30.09 -5.27 10.60
C GLN A 90 -29.31 -4.08 11.17
N GLU A 91 -29.48 -3.75 12.43
CA GLU A 91 -28.73 -2.66 13.08
C GLU A 91 -27.21 -2.93 13.07
N ALA A 92 -26.78 -4.17 13.29
CA ALA A 92 -25.38 -4.55 13.23
C ALA A 92 -24.81 -4.46 11.80
N ALA A 93 -25.61 -4.86 10.78
CA ALA A 93 -25.22 -4.75 9.38
C ALA A 93 -25.09 -3.29 8.92
N GLU A 94 -26.06 -2.44 9.28
CA GLU A 94 -26.00 -1.00 8.97
C GLU A 94 -24.82 -0.30 9.65
N LYS A 95 -24.55 -0.66 10.91
CA LYS A 95 -23.39 -0.09 11.63
C LYS A 95 -22.08 -0.48 10.95
N LYS A 96 -21.93 -1.75 10.60
CA LYS A 96 -20.74 -2.25 9.88
C LYS A 96 -20.58 -1.57 8.53
N GLN A 97 -21.67 -1.41 7.78
CA GLN A 97 -21.66 -0.76 6.49
C GLN A 97 -21.25 0.74 6.57
N LYS A 98 -21.70 1.45 7.61
CA LYS A 98 -21.28 2.84 7.86
C LYS A 98 -19.80 2.92 8.28
N GLU A 99 -19.32 1.99 9.10
CA GLU A 99 -17.91 1.92 9.49
C GLU A 99 -17.01 1.61 8.29
N ASP A 100 -17.39 0.66 7.43
CA ASP A 100 -16.66 0.32 6.22
C ASP A 100 -16.63 1.49 5.20
N GLN A 101 -17.74 2.21 5.05
CA GLN A 101 -17.80 3.41 4.21
C GLN A 101 -16.93 4.54 4.76
N ALA A 102 -16.94 4.77 6.06
CA ALA A 102 -16.11 5.78 6.70
C ALA A 102 -14.61 5.43 6.62
N ALA A 103 -14.26 4.15 6.73
CA ALA A 103 -12.88 3.68 6.56
C ALA A 103 -12.38 3.90 5.13
N LYS A 104 -13.17 3.52 4.12
CA LYS A 104 -12.84 3.75 2.70
C LYS A 104 -12.72 5.24 2.36
N ALA A 105 -13.61 6.08 2.87
CA ALA A 105 -13.53 7.52 2.65
C ALA A 105 -12.26 8.14 3.25
N LYS A 106 -11.83 7.67 4.43
CA LYS A 106 -10.57 8.12 5.04
C LYS A 106 -9.35 7.65 4.24
N GLU A 107 -9.34 6.40 3.78
CA GLU A 107 -8.27 5.86 2.96
C GLU A 107 -8.13 6.63 1.65
N GLN A 108 -9.26 6.90 0.98
CA GLN A 108 -9.30 7.70 -0.24
C GLN A 108 -8.77 9.12 0.00
N ALA A 109 -9.24 9.80 1.03
CA ALA A 109 -8.78 11.15 1.36
C ALA A 109 -7.28 11.20 1.67
N THR A 110 -6.74 10.15 2.30
CA THR A 110 -5.30 10.05 2.58
C THR A 110 -4.49 9.83 1.29
N ALA A 111 -5.00 8.99 0.38
CA ALA A 111 -4.38 8.75 -0.92
C ALA A 111 -4.40 10.01 -1.80
N ASP A 112 -5.53 10.72 -1.84
CA ASP A 112 -5.68 11.97 -2.60
C ASP A 112 -4.75 13.07 -2.05
N ALA A 113 -4.63 13.19 -0.72
CA ALA A 113 -3.71 14.15 -0.10
C ALA A 113 -2.23 13.81 -0.36
N ALA A 114 -1.88 12.52 -0.39
CA ALA A 114 -0.54 12.08 -0.74
C ALA A 114 -0.21 12.35 -2.21
N ALA A 115 -1.14 12.06 -3.12
CA ALA A 115 -1.01 12.36 -4.54
C ALA A 115 -0.86 13.87 -4.79
N GLN A 116 -1.68 14.70 -4.14
CA GLN A 116 -1.58 16.17 -4.26
C GLN A 116 -0.23 16.68 -3.77
N LYS A 117 0.29 16.15 -2.66
CA LYS A 117 1.61 16.53 -2.17
C LYS A 117 2.72 16.19 -3.16
N VAL A 118 2.67 15.03 -3.81
CA VAL A 118 3.63 14.65 -4.85
C VAL A 118 3.57 15.64 -6.01
N TYR A 119 2.38 16.01 -6.47
CA TYR A 119 2.18 17.02 -7.52
C TYR A 119 2.75 18.40 -7.15
N ASP A 120 2.47 18.85 -5.93
CA ASP A 120 2.96 20.15 -5.46
C ASP A 120 4.50 20.17 -5.32
N ASP A 121 5.09 19.07 -4.83
CA ASP A 121 6.55 18.94 -4.70
C ASP A 121 7.22 18.87 -6.08
N GLN A 122 6.61 18.15 -7.03
CA GLN A 122 7.09 18.10 -8.41
C GLN A 122 7.01 19.46 -9.11
N ALA A 123 5.92 20.17 -8.99
CA ALA A 123 5.75 21.50 -9.55
C ALA A 123 6.78 22.51 -8.98
N LYS A 124 7.07 22.44 -7.68
CA LYS A 124 8.13 23.25 -7.04
C LYS A 124 9.50 22.87 -7.56
N TYR A 125 9.77 21.58 -7.72
CA TYR A 125 11.02 21.06 -8.25
C TYR A 125 11.24 21.50 -9.70
N GLU A 126 10.23 21.33 -10.57
CA GLU A 126 10.29 21.81 -11.96
C GLU A 126 10.55 23.31 -12.05
N LYS A 127 9.85 24.10 -11.23
CA LYS A 127 10.08 25.55 -11.16
C LYS A 127 11.51 25.85 -10.74
N TRP A 128 12.03 25.19 -9.71
CA TRP A 128 13.38 25.35 -9.21
C TRP A 128 14.42 24.98 -10.30
N VAL A 129 14.25 23.86 -10.99
CA VAL A 129 15.14 23.43 -12.08
C VAL A 129 15.13 24.45 -13.23
N LYS A 130 13.94 24.93 -13.65
CA LYS A 130 13.82 25.96 -14.69
C LYS A 130 14.48 27.28 -14.30
N GLU A 131 14.37 27.68 -13.03
CA GLU A 131 14.95 28.92 -12.53
C GLU A 131 16.46 28.83 -12.31
N LYS A 132 16.94 27.73 -11.74
CA LYS A 132 18.37 27.56 -11.42
C LYS A 132 19.20 27.17 -12.63
N GLY A 133 18.65 26.31 -13.50
CA GLY A 133 19.29 25.89 -14.75
C GLY A 133 20.51 24.99 -14.55
N ILE A 134 20.68 24.37 -13.37
CA ILE A 134 21.77 23.44 -13.08
C ILE A 134 21.17 22.07 -12.86
N ILE A 135 21.52 21.12 -13.73
CA ILE A 135 21.02 19.74 -13.68
C ILE A 135 22.12 18.69 -13.49
N GLY A 136 23.38 19.09 -13.72
CA GLY A 136 24.56 18.27 -13.50
C GLY A 136 25.24 18.53 -12.15
N THR A 137 26.26 17.75 -11.82
CA THR A 137 27.14 18.01 -10.67
C THR A 137 28.01 19.26 -10.92
N VAL A 138 28.35 19.47 -12.17
CA VAL A 138 28.98 20.66 -12.73
C VAL A 138 28.06 21.13 -13.86
N PRO A 139 27.89 22.45 -14.06
CA PRO A 139 27.08 22.91 -15.20
C PRO A 139 27.53 22.30 -16.51
N GLY A 140 26.61 21.62 -17.19
CA GLY A 140 26.86 20.79 -18.35
C GLY A 140 25.68 20.73 -19.32
N LEU A 141 25.36 19.52 -19.78
CA LEU A 141 24.30 19.30 -20.75
C LEU A 141 22.92 19.68 -20.17
N GLY A 142 22.15 20.45 -20.91
CA GLY A 142 20.81 20.93 -20.53
C GLY A 142 20.81 22.16 -19.63
N ASP A 143 21.95 22.53 -19.06
CA ASP A 143 22.05 23.70 -18.18
C ASP A 143 22.00 25.02 -18.96
N ARG A 144 21.68 26.12 -18.25
CA ARG A 144 21.73 27.45 -18.83
C ARG A 144 23.16 27.82 -19.16
N ILE A 145 23.37 28.47 -20.29
CA ILE A 145 24.70 28.88 -20.72
C ILE A 145 25.37 29.87 -19.74
N GLU A 146 24.55 30.69 -19.06
CA GLU A 146 25.08 31.61 -18.06
C GLU A 146 25.67 30.89 -16.83
N GLU A 147 25.08 29.76 -16.42
CA GLU A 147 25.60 28.90 -15.33
C GLU A 147 26.85 28.15 -15.78
N PHE A 148 26.84 27.66 -17.02
CA PHE A 148 27.98 27.01 -17.63
C PHE A 148 29.20 27.97 -17.68
N GLU A 149 29.00 29.20 -18.16
CA GLU A 149 30.07 30.25 -18.27
C GLU A 149 30.60 30.75 -16.92
N LYS A 150 29.85 30.63 -15.84
CA LYS A 150 30.35 30.90 -14.47
C LYS A 150 31.40 29.90 -14.02
N LYS A 151 31.28 28.66 -14.47
CA LYS A 151 32.13 27.55 -14.04
C LYS A 151 33.26 27.29 -15.02
N HIS A 152 33.00 27.39 -16.32
CA HIS A 152 33.93 27.13 -17.40
C HIS A 152 34.45 28.44 -18.00
N LYS A 153 35.75 28.57 -18.08
CA LYS A 153 36.36 29.79 -18.64
C LYS A 153 36.40 29.71 -20.16
N ARG A 154 35.96 30.77 -20.82
CA ARG A 154 36.15 30.88 -22.27
C ARG A 154 37.61 30.76 -22.63
N SER A 155 37.92 29.98 -23.64
CA SER A 155 39.28 29.81 -24.14
C SER A 155 39.78 31.05 -24.84
N ARG A 156 41.11 31.28 -24.83
CA ARG A 156 41.74 32.36 -25.58
C ARG A 156 41.83 31.93 -27.06
N GLY A 157 40.96 32.48 -27.90
CA GLY A 157 40.93 32.16 -29.33
C GLY A 157 39.75 32.82 -30.03
N ASN A 158 39.59 32.54 -31.32
CA ASN A 158 38.52 33.09 -32.14
C ASN A 158 37.21 32.27 -32.08
N ASP A 159 37.23 31.16 -31.38
CA ASP A 159 36.03 30.32 -31.21
C ASP A 159 35.27 30.75 -29.94
N PRO A 160 34.10 31.36 -30.10
CA PRO A 160 33.33 31.88 -28.97
C PRO A 160 32.71 30.76 -28.12
N ASP A 161 32.62 29.57 -28.64
CA ASP A 161 31.98 28.41 -28.01
C ASP A 161 32.99 27.39 -27.44
N SER A 162 34.25 27.81 -27.28
CA SER A 162 35.34 27.01 -26.72
C SER A 162 35.68 27.45 -25.30
N TYR A 163 35.85 26.49 -24.40
CA TYR A 163 36.07 26.71 -22.95
C TYR A 163 37.22 25.83 -22.41
N ASP A 164 37.73 26.25 -21.24
CA ASP A 164 38.74 25.53 -20.46
C ASP A 164 39.98 25.13 -21.29
N ASP A 165 40.61 26.13 -21.93
CA ASP A 165 41.77 25.95 -22.82
C ASP A 165 41.50 24.94 -23.98
N ASN A 166 40.34 25.10 -24.60
CA ASN A 166 39.84 24.29 -25.71
C ASN A 166 39.49 22.85 -25.32
N LEU A 167 39.43 22.53 -24.02
CA LEU A 167 38.98 21.21 -23.55
C LEU A 167 37.52 20.97 -23.91
N LEU A 168 36.67 21.99 -23.80
CA LEU A 168 35.24 21.91 -24.07
C LEU A 168 34.87 22.79 -25.26
N SER A 169 34.10 22.25 -26.20
CA SER A 169 33.37 22.99 -27.23
C SER A 169 31.88 22.78 -27.05
N VAL A 170 31.09 23.87 -27.11
CA VAL A 170 29.68 23.85 -26.71
C VAL A 170 28.79 24.37 -27.82
N MET A 171 27.71 23.68 -28.13
CA MET A 171 26.59 24.24 -28.90
C MET A 171 25.42 24.52 -27.95
N LYS A 172 24.77 25.65 -28.19
CA LYS A 172 23.66 26.13 -27.37
C LYS A 172 22.47 26.50 -28.25
N ASP A 173 21.31 26.28 -27.72
CA ASP A 173 20.07 26.77 -28.30
C ASP A 173 19.14 27.25 -27.17
N GLU A 174 18.34 28.28 -27.41
CA GLU A 174 17.45 28.91 -26.44
C GLU A 174 18.11 29.20 -25.06
N GLY A 175 19.42 29.51 -25.07
CA GLY A 175 20.20 29.79 -23.86
C GLY A 175 20.57 28.54 -23.03
N ARG A 176 20.40 27.33 -23.56
CA ARG A 176 20.79 26.08 -22.94
C ARG A 176 21.89 25.37 -23.73
N VAL A 177 22.70 24.61 -23.02
CA VAL A 177 23.75 23.75 -23.56
C VAL A 177 23.14 22.47 -24.09
N LEU A 178 23.12 22.27 -25.39
CA LEU A 178 22.52 21.08 -26.02
C LEU A 178 23.55 20.07 -26.53
N PHE A 179 24.80 20.51 -26.71
CA PHE A 179 25.88 19.67 -27.18
C PHE A 179 27.20 20.10 -26.56
N ILE A 180 28.00 19.15 -26.12
CA ILE A 180 29.34 19.36 -25.58
C ILE A 180 30.31 18.38 -26.27
N THR A 181 31.39 18.90 -26.84
CA THR A 181 32.54 18.06 -27.20
C THR A 181 33.63 18.23 -26.14
N VAL A 182 34.07 17.14 -25.56
CA VAL A 182 35.22 17.08 -24.65
C VAL A 182 36.42 16.60 -25.43
N ASN A 183 37.43 17.48 -25.69
CA ASN A 183 38.59 17.18 -26.50
C ASN A 183 39.77 16.77 -25.63
N ALA A 184 40.30 15.58 -25.82
CA ALA A 184 41.49 15.10 -25.10
C ALA A 184 42.80 15.71 -25.62
N PHE A 185 42.87 16.01 -26.90
CA PHE A 185 44.10 16.52 -27.57
C PHE A 185 45.36 15.71 -27.24
N GLY A 186 45.25 14.39 -27.20
CA GLY A 186 46.34 13.48 -26.87
C GLY A 186 46.78 13.46 -25.41
N ARG A 187 46.03 14.09 -24.53
CA ARG A 187 46.21 13.98 -23.05
C ARG A 187 45.66 12.63 -22.59
N PRO A 188 46.32 11.93 -21.66
CA PRO A 188 45.80 10.71 -21.08
C PRO A 188 44.67 11.05 -20.09
N LEU A 189 43.47 11.34 -20.61
CA LEU A 189 42.29 11.69 -19.83
C LEU A 189 41.39 10.45 -19.68
N ASP A 190 40.82 10.28 -18.50
CA ASP A 190 39.74 9.32 -18.28
C ASP A 190 38.41 10.01 -18.61
N PRO A 191 37.69 9.54 -19.66
CA PRO A 191 36.43 10.14 -20.06
C PRO A 191 35.41 10.10 -18.96
N ASP A 192 35.37 9.09 -18.10
CA ASP A 192 34.37 9.01 -17.01
C ASP A 192 34.58 10.10 -15.95
N VAL A 193 35.82 10.44 -15.66
CA VAL A 193 36.14 11.51 -14.68
C VAL A 193 35.70 12.88 -15.19
N ILE A 194 35.83 13.15 -16.49
CA ILE A 194 35.55 14.48 -17.05
C ILE A 194 34.12 14.62 -17.51
N VAL A 195 33.58 13.58 -18.13
CA VAL A 195 32.28 13.59 -18.79
C VAL A 195 31.12 13.41 -17.81
N THR A 196 31.28 12.48 -16.87
CA THR A 196 30.18 12.15 -15.93
C THR A 196 29.65 13.39 -15.15
N PRO A 197 30.51 14.32 -14.68
CA PRO A 197 30.02 15.52 -13.99
C PRO A 197 29.18 16.47 -14.86
N LEU A 198 29.33 16.39 -16.21
CA LEU A 198 28.63 17.22 -17.19
C LEU A 198 27.27 16.64 -17.60
N LEU A 199 26.97 15.41 -17.18
CA LEU A 199 25.70 14.73 -17.45
C LEU A 199 24.65 15.06 -16.39
N PRO A 200 23.35 14.92 -16.68
CA PRO A 200 22.29 15.07 -15.69
C PRO A 200 22.51 14.15 -14.48
N THR A 201 22.29 14.67 -13.27
CA THR A 201 22.54 13.93 -12.02
C THR A 201 21.59 12.75 -11.80
N ASP A 202 20.39 12.82 -12.37
CA ASP A 202 19.37 11.75 -12.37
C ASP A 202 19.46 10.84 -13.59
N GLY A 203 20.48 11.05 -14.42
CA GLY A 203 20.67 10.31 -15.65
C GLY A 203 20.85 8.81 -15.43
N VAL A 204 19.97 8.00 -16.02
CA VAL A 204 20.04 6.53 -16.01
C VAL A 204 20.45 6.03 -17.39
N ARG A 205 21.50 5.21 -17.43
CA ARG A 205 21.95 4.57 -18.68
C ARG A 205 20.93 3.53 -19.13
N ILE A 206 20.44 3.67 -20.36
CA ILE A 206 19.45 2.77 -20.96
C ILE A 206 20.12 1.73 -21.83
N SER A 207 21.06 2.15 -22.67
CA SER A 207 21.73 1.25 -23.61
C SER A 207 23.17 1.65 -23.82
N SER A 208 23.94 0.73 -24.37
CA SER A 208 25.29 1.00 -24.86
C SER A 208 25.60 0.13 -26.05
N SER A 209 26.38 0.65 -26.98
CA SER A 209 26.91 -0.06 -28.11
C SER A 209 28.38 0.28 -28.31
N ASP A 210 29.14 -0.69 -28.74
CA ASP A 210 30.52 -0.52 -29.21
C ASP A 210 30.51 -0.65 -30.72
N ASP A 211 31.01 0.35 -31.40
CA ASP A 211 31.10 0.34 -32.86
C ASP A 211 32.48 0.82 -33.34
N ARG A 212 32.91 0.29 -34.47
CA ARG A 212 34.06 0.83 -35.19
C ARG A 212 33.52 1.86 -36.18
N SER A 213 33.68 3.15 -35.86
CA SER A 213 33.25 4.20 -36.76
C SER A 213 34.00 4.22 -38.08
N ASP A 214 35.28 3.81 -38.05
CA ASP A 214 36.14 3.70 -39.22
C ASP A 214 37.33 2.76 -38.96
N LYS A 215 38.29 2.73 -39.90
CA LYS A 215 39.51 1.93 -39.79
C LYS A 215 40.41 2.31 -38.60
N TYR A 216 40.31 3.52 -38.13
CA TYR A 216 41.21 4.10 -37.13
C TYR A 216 40.57 4.35 -35.78
N ASN A 217 39.25 4.52 -35.73
CA ASN A 217 38.56 4.94 -34.53
C ASN A 217 37.54 3.90 -34.06
N LYS A 218 37.55 3.66 -32.76
CA LYS A 218 36.50 2.93 -32.03
C LYS A 218 35.58 3.91 -31.35
N ARG A 219 34.26 3.68 -31.38
CA ARG A 219 33.27 4.47 -30.73
C ARG A 219 32.51 3.61 -29.69
N ASN A 220 32.39 4.14 -28.49
CA ASN A 220 31.50 3.60 -27.48
C ASN A 220 30.34 4.58 -27.31
N THR A 221 29.16 4.16 -27.65
CA THR A 221 27.96 4.99 -27.55
C THR A 221 27.10 4.56 -26.34
N PHE A 222 26.69 5.52 -25.56
CA PHE A 222 25.80 5.34 -24.40
C PHE A 222 24.57 6.22 -24.58
N VAL A 223 23.39 5.66 -24.40
CA VAL A 223 22.15 6.39 -24.36
C VAL A 223 21.63 6.38 -22.93
N GLY A 224 21.33 7.53 -22.40
CA GLY A 224 20.72 7.71 -21.08
C GLY A 224 19.40 8.45 -21.16
N HIS A 225 18.68 8.43 -20.05
CA HIS A 225 17.45 9.21 -19.84
C HIS A 225 17.51 9.93 -18.51
N SER A 226 16.96 11.14 -18.48
CA SER A 226 16.88 12.03 -17.33
C SER A 226 15.54 12.73 -17.35
N ASP A 227 14.76 12.59 -16.28
CA ASP A 227 13.48 13.28 -16.10
C ASP A 227 13.67 14.78 -16.00
N ILE A 228 14.82 15.21 -15.41
CA ILE A 228 15.17 16.64 -15.34
C ILE A 228 15.44 17.19 -16.74
N LEU A 229 16.15 16.45 -17.58
CA LEU A 229 16.44 16.90 -18.95
C LEU A 229 15.15 17.02 -19.77
N GLU A 230 14.19 16.11 -19.61
CA GLU A 230 12.87 16.21 -20.24
C GLU A 230 12.12 17.50 -19.86
N ILE A 231 12.25 17.95 -18.60
CA ILE A 231 11.64 19.19 -18.13
C ILE A 231 12.29 20.42 -18.75
N VAL A 232 13.63 20.43 -18.87
CA VAL A 232 14.37 21.63 -19.28
C VAL A 232 14.63 21.71 -20.78
N VAL A 233 14.66 20.58 -21.47
CA VAL A 233 14.83 20.40 -22.91
C VAL A 233 13.79 19.38 -23.41
N PRO A 234 12.51 19.79 -23.52
CA PRO A 234 11.41 18.86 -23.84
C PRO A 234 11.60 18.13 -25.18
N GLU A 235 12.24 18.76 -26.14
CA GLU A 235 12.52 18.19 -27.48
C GLU A 235 13.44 16.97 -27.41
N SER A 236 14.20 16.82 -26.31
CA SER A 236 15.04 15.63 -26.08
C SER A 236 14.26 14.40 -25.64
N GLU A 237 12.98 14.57 -25.21
CA GLU A 237 12.22 13.51 -24.54
C GLU A 237 12.98 12.90 -23.35
N GLY A 238 13.81 13.70 -22.67
CA GLY A 238 14.67 13.27 -21.58
C GLY A 238 15.90 12.45 -21.99
N TYR A 239 16.05 12.15 -23.27
CA TYR A 239 17.19 11.36 -23.73
C TYR A 239 18.44 12.22 -23.91
N TYR A 240 19.59 11.60 -23.61
CA TYR A 240 20.89 12.13 -23.95
C TYR A 240 21.77 11.00 -24.49
N THR A 241 22.72 11.39 -25.34
CA THR A 241 23.70 10.48 -25.93
C THR A 241 25.11 10.93 -25.54
N ARG A 242 25.96 9.98 -25.14
CA ARG A 242 27.39 10.13 -24.95
C ARG A 242 28.10 9.21 -25.92
N MET A 243 29.04 9.74 -26.69
CA MET A 243 29.88 8.97 -27.65
C MET A 243 31.35 9.22 -27.33
N ASP A 244 32.00 8.21 -26.77
CA ASP A 244 33.43 8.23 -26.48
C ASP A 244 34.18 7.66 -27.68
N VAL A 245 35.16 8.42 -28.21
CA VAL A 245 35.94 8.03 -29.38
C VAL A 245 37.40 7.76 -29.00
N TYR A 246 37.91 6.63 -29.45
CA TYR A 246 39.25 6.16 -29.17
C TYR A 246 40.01 5.88 -30.47
N ASP A 247 41.30 6.18 -30.49
CA ASP A 247 42.22 5.79 -31.54
C ASP A 247 42.50 4.27 -31.43
N ILE A 248 42.19 3.51 -32.47
CA ILE A 248 42.39 2.03 -32.48
C ILE A 248 43.87 1.66 -32.34
N PRO A 249 44.81 2.26 -33.09
CA PRO A 249 46.22 1.88 -33.02
C PRO A 249 46.84 2.05 -31.63
N THR A 250 46.48 3.11 -30.93
CA THR A 250 47.07 3.43 -29.61
C THR A 250 46.18 3.10 -28.44
N GLY A 251 44.87 2.93 -28.67
CA GLY A 251 43.89 2.81 -27.62
C GLY A 251 43.61 4.11 -26.84
N ASN A 252 44.19 5.23 -27.27
CA ASN A 252 44.06 6.49 -26.60
C ASN A 252 42.67 7.08 -26.81
N TYR A 253 42.16 7.69 -25.74
CA TYR A 253 40.95 8.50 -25.81
C TYR A 253 41.21 9.78 -26.61
N LEU A 254 40.33 10.07 -27.57
CA LEU A 254 40.44 11.23 -28.45
C LEU A 254 39.49 12.35 -28.02
N TYR A 255 38.22 12.05 -27.95
CA TYR A 255 37.17 13.00 -27.54
C TYR A 255 35.88 12.27 -27.16
N THR A 256 34.99 13.01 -26.49
CA THR A 256 33.60 12.61 -26.27
C THR A 256 32.67 13.67 -26.81
N ASN A 257 31.63 13.23 -27.51
CA ASN A 257 30.47 14.06 -27.82
C ASN A 257 29.34 13.70 -26.86
N ILE A 258 28.74 14.72 -26.26
CA ILE A 258 27.53 14.58 -25.42
C ILE A 258 26.48 15.49 -26.03
N PHE A 259 25.29 14.96 -26.27
CA PHE A 259 24.19 15.75 -26.81
C PHE A 259 22.83 15.29 -26.30
N THR A 260 21.86 16.20 -26.38
CA THR A 260 20.47 15.92 -26.05
C THR A 260 19.80 15.10 -27.16
N GLY A 261 18.97 14.15 -26.77
CA GLY A 261 18.25 13.28 -27.72
C GLY A 261 18.89 11.91 -27.92
N LYS A 262 18.18 11.07 -28.67
CA LYS A 262 18.67 9.76 -29.11
C LYS A 262 19.60 9.92 -30.31
N PRO A 263 20.59 9.01 -30.49
CA PRO A 263 21.42 9.04 -31.68
C PRO A 263 20.55 8.78 -32.91
N THR A 264 20.77 9.55 -33.95
CA THR A 264 20.15 9.33 -35.27
C THR A 264 20.96 8.31 -36.05
N GLU A 265 20.41 7.78 -37.17
CA GLU A 265 21.15 6.90 -38.07
C GLU A 265 22.42 7.56 -38.60
N SER A 266 22.44 8.89 -38.77
CA SER A 266 23.64 9.65 -39.20
C SER A 266 24.70 9.74 -38.12
N ASP A 267 24.32 9.61 -36.82
CA ASP A 267 25.29 9.62 -35.71
C ASP A 267 25.95 8.26 -35.50
N THR A 268 25.40 7.21 -36.14
CA THR A 268 25.90 5.83 -36.06
C THR A 268 26.83 5.47 -37.22
N LEU A 269 26.97 6.33 -38.21
CA LEU A 269 27.90 6.19 -39.34
C LEU A 269 29.21 6.92 -39.02
#